data_1ec9c063acdfdac061af6e794e8312df
#
_entry.id   1ec9c063acdfdac061af6e794e8312df
#
_cell.length_a   1.000
_cell.length_b   1.000
_cell.length_c   1.000
_cell.angle_alpha   90.00
_cell.angle_beta   90.00
_cell.angle_gamma   90.00
#
_symmetry.space_group_name_H-M   'P 1'
#
loop_
_entity.id
_entity.type
_entity.pdbx_description
1 polymer ?
#
loop_
_entity_poly.entity_id
_entity_poly.type
_entity_poly.pdbx_seq_one_letter_code
_entity_poly.pdbx_strand_id
1 'polypeptide(L)'
;AFPASKGNTLSSVLDFKLQDGNKEKFSLRGVLGASDIGVSANGPLGKKTTYQVSVRRSYLQFLFDMIGLPFLPTFTDAQFKIKHSFNPKNELTVLGLGAIDDMKLNTGMEDMSEKNQYILSYLPVVKQKTYTLGAVYKHYAGKNLYSVIISRSQTNNKNIKYKDNDESKEENLSLNYRSDEIENKFRTENTFRLPFIQLNVGGNIEYAQYTNDTYQKQFTSIPRTIVYQTDLGIWKWGIYATAIYESYNERFTASLGVRADANNYSSDMNNLLDQLSPRLSLSYRLSDPLYINANIGRYYELPPYTTLGFKDNEGNYVNRTNHLSYIRSDQAGLGLEYRPTSYLKFTAEGFYKHYDRYPMSILDSIPLASKGTDYGVLGNEAVSSTATGRAYGLEIMGRWYNYKGLTFIASYTLVRSEFKDGRNMDTYLPSAWDNKHLFTFSGTYSLPKNWDVGAKFRVVGGAPYTPYDVEKSSYVEAWDANNGLYYDYSRFNSERLKPFTQLDIRIDKTFYFKKIMLGAYIDIQNILNSKYKEQDVYIKTGKIINPEAPIYEQRYELRPIERLTGTLLPSIGVMIEL
;
A
#
# COMPACT_ATOMS: atom_id res chain seq x y z
N ALA A 1 -18.16 1.23 -5.13
CA ALA A 1 -18.05 -0.23 -4.94
C ALA A 1 -17.25 -0.86 -6.08
N PHE A 2 -16.54 -1.94 -5.81
CA PHE A 2 -15.83 -2.71 -6.83
C PHE A 2 -16.57 -4.04 -7.14
N PRO A 3 -16.41 -4.59 -8.37
CA PRO A 3 -17.21 -5.73 -8.82
C PRO A 3 -16.95 -6.99 -7.99
N ALA A 4 -17.90 -7.93 -7.96
CA ALA A 4 -17.79 -9.19 -7.22
C ALA A 4 -16.62 -10.08 -7.71
N SER A 5 -16.12 -9.85 -8.92
CA SER A 5 -14.91 -10.50 -9.43
C SER A 5 -13.64 -10.19 -8.63
N LYS A 6 -13.64 -9.11 -7.83
CA LYS A 6 -12.55 -8.73 -6.93
C LYS A 6 -12.90 -9.15 -5.50
N GLY A 7 -12.14 -10.07 -4.94
CA GLY A 7 -12.27 -10.57 -3.56
C GLY A 7 -11.03 -10.29 -2.74
N ASN A 8 -11.08 -10.68 -1.46
CA ASN A 8 -9.99 -10.51 -0.51
C ASN A 8 -9.50 -9.06 -0.42
N THR A 9 -10.44 -8.12 -0.23
CA THR A 9 -10.16 -6.68 -0.14
C THR A 9 -11.33 -5.94 0.51
N LEU A 10 -11.03 -4.95 1.36
CA LEU A 10 -12.01 -4.16 2.11
C LEU A 10 -12.09 -2.70 1.65
N SER A 11 -11.03 -2.14 1.05
CA SER A 11 -10.94 -0.70 0.86
C SER A 11 -11.07 -0.29 -0.60
N SER A 12 -10.11 -0.68 -1.44
CA SER A 12 -10.05 -0.31 -2.85
C SER A 12 -9.30 -1.36 -3.66
N VAL A 13 -9.45 -1.31 -4.97
CA VAL A 13 -8.73 -2.14 -5.93
C VAL A 13 -8.06 -1.26 -6.95
N LEU A 14 -6.74 -1.39 -7.09
CA LEU A 14 -5.97 -0.77 -8.17
C LEU A 14 -5.78 -1.80 -9.29
N ASP A 15 -6.36 -1.53 -10.45
CA ASP A 15 -6.28 -2.40 -11.63
C ASP A 15 -5.35 -1.78 -12.68
N PHE A 16 -4.10 -2.25 -12.72
CA PHE A 16 -3.12 -1.79 -13.69
C PHE A 16 -3.12 -2.67 -14.93
N LYS A 17 -3.24 -2.04 -16.10
CA LYS A 17 -3.18 -2.73 -17.39
C LYS A 17 -1.90 -2.35 -18.11
N LEU A 18 -1.01 -3.32 -18.28
CA LEU A 18 0.15 -3.13 -19.15
C LEU A 18 -0.30 -2.94 -20.59
N GLN A 19 0.28 -1.96 -21.28
CA GLN A 19 0.03 -1.72 -22.69
C GLN A 19 0.43 -2.94 -23.54
N ASP A 20 -0.23 -3.15 -24.65
CA ASP A 20 0.19 -4.11 -25.64
C ASP A 20 1.39 -3.55 -26.43
N GLY A 21 2.26 -4.42 -26.90
CA GLY A 21 3.33 -4.01 -27.81
C GLY A 21 2.78 -3.44 -29.13
N ASN A 22 3.50 -2.55 -29.76
CA ASN A 22 3.15 -1.98 -31.05
C ASN A 22 3.01 -3.10 -32.10
N LYS A 23 1.97 -3.04 -32.92
CA LYS A 23 1.71 -4.05 -33.97
C LYS A 23 2.43 -3.76 -35.27
N GLU A 24 2.86 -2.52 -35.49
CA GLU A 24 3.33 -2.03 -36.78
C GLU A 24 4.85 -1.87 -36.81
N LYS A 25 5.42 -1.34 -35.75
CA LYS A 25 6.84 -1.01 -35.71
C LYS A 25 7.51 -1.36 -34.38
N PHE A 26 8.80 -1.62 -34.45
CA PHE A 26 9.65 -1.69 -33.29
C PHE A 26 9.87 -0.30 -32.70
N SER A 27 9.87 -0.18 -31.38
CA SER A 27 10.27 1.01 -30.64
C SER A 27 11.22 0.62 -29.51
N LEU A 28 12.29 1.38 -29.36
CA LEU A 28 13.26 1.27 -28.28
C LEU A 28 13.33 2.60 -27.53
N ARG A 29 13.17 2.56 -26.23
CA ARG A 29 13.22 3.74 -25.37
C ARG A 29 14.27 3.55 -24.28
N GLY A 30 15.20 4.50 -24.20
CA GLY A 30 16.18 4.60 -23.12
C GLY A 30 15.87 5.83 -22.26
N VAL A 31 16.02 5.69 -20.95
CA VAL A 31 15.89 6.79 -19.97
C VAL A 31 17.14 6.80 -19.12
N LEU A 32 17.74 7.98 -18.94
CA LEU A 32 18.83 8.22 -18.01
C LEU A 32 18.42 9.41 -17.13
N GLY A 33 18.07 9.14 -15.89
CA GLY A 33 17.69 10.14 -14.90
C GLY A 33 18.80 10.34 -13.85
N ALA A 34 18.61 11.29 -12.95
CA ALA A 34 19.53 11.51 -11.83
C ALA A 34 19.48 10.36 -10.80
N SER A 35 18.42 9.58 -10.79
CA SER A 35 18.19 8.50 -9.81
C SER A 35 18.11 7.11 -10.40
N ASP A 36 17.93 6.97 -11.72
CA ASP A 36 17.73 5.68 -12.36
C ASP A 36 18.09 5.67 -13.85
N ILE A 37 18.39 4.48 -14.35
CA ILE A 37 18.53 4.17 -15.77
C ILE A 37 17.51 3.10 -16.14
N GLY A 38 16.86 3.27 -17.30
CA GLY A 38 15.87 2.34 -17.80
C GLY A 38 15.95 2.14 -19.30
N VAL A 39 15.63 0.92 -19.74
CA VAL A 39 15.49 0.57 -21.15
C VAL A 39 14.20 -0.19 -21.34
N SER A 40 13.45 0.18 -22.36
CA SER A 40 12.25 -0.55 -22.75
C SER A 40 12.18 -0.72 -24.26
N ALA A 41 11.70 -1.88 -24.70
CA ALA A 41 11.49 -2.21 -26.09
C ALA A 41 10.09 -2.79 -26.27
N ASN A 42 9.44 -2.43 -27.36
CA ASN A 42 8.18 -3.01 -27.75
C ASN A 42 8.07 -3.10 -29.27
N GLY A 43 7.23 -4.03 -29.76
CA GLY A 43 7.06 -4.20 -31.19
C GLY A 43 6.40 -5.51 -31.57
N PRO A 44 6.29 -5.80 -32.88
CA PRO A 44 5.80 -7.06 -33.37
C PRO A 44 6.87 -8.16 -33.37
N LEU A 45 6.47 -9.40 -33.02
CA LEU A 45 7.18 -10.64 -33.32
C LEU A 45 6.40 -11.39 -34.41
N GLY A 46 6.48 -10.87 -35.65
CA GLY A 46 5.65 -11.34 -36.75
C GLY A 46 4.21 -10.77 -36.73
N LYS A 47 3.32 -11.34 -37.54
CA LYS A 47 1.98 -10.77 -37.80
C LYS A 47 0.96 -10.95 -36.65
N LYS A 48 1.20 -11.90 -35.76
CA LYS A 48 0.23 -12.32 -34.74
C LYS A 48 0.68 -12.10 -33.30
N THR A 49 1.92 -11.70 -33.10
CA THR A 49 2.52 -11.58 -31.77
C THR A 49 3.08 -10.18 -31.57
N THR A 50 2.79 -9.60 -30.44
CA THR A 50 3.43 -8.36 -29.97
C THR A 50 4.11 -8.60 -28.63
N TYR A 51 5.15 -7.83 -28.37
CA TYR A 51 5.84 -7.87 -27.09
C TYR A 51 6.13 -6.46 -26.56
N GLN A 52 6.27 -6.39 -25.28
CA GLN A 52 6.81 -5.25 -24.52
C GLN A 52 7.72 -5.80 -23.44
N VAL A 53 8.87 -5.20 -23.26
CA VAL A 53 9.83 -5.51 -22.19
C VAL A 53 10.43 -4.23 -21.66
N SER A 54 10.64 -4.13 -20.37
CA SER A 54 11.42 -3.04 -19.76
C SER A 54 12.24 -3.55 -18.59
N VAL A 55 13.39 -2.93 -18.40
CA VAL A 55 14.28 -3.13 -17.26
C VAL A 55 14.73 -1.76 -16.77
N ARG A 56 14.70 -1.58 -15.44
CA ARG A 56 15.13 -0.36 -14.79
C ARG A 56 16.03 -0.68 -13.60
N ARG A 57 17.05 0.13 -13.40
CA ARG A 57 17.95 0.10 -12.24
C ARG A 57 18.02 1.48 -11.62
N SER A 58 17.72 1.56 -10.34
CA SER A 58 17.94 2.77 -9.54
C SER A 58 19.36 2.81 -9.01
N TYR A 59 19.91 4.00 -8.95
CA TYR A 59 21.13 4.34 -8.22
C TYR A 59 20.88 5.51 -7.26
N LEU A 60 19.68 5.52 -6.68
CA LEU A 60 19.19 6.51 -5.73
C LEU A 60 20.09 6.64 -4.49
N GLN A 61 20.81 5.57 -4.13
CA GLN A 61 21.78 5.59 -3.04
C GLN A 61 22.85 6.68 -3.18
N PHE A 62 23.31 6.99 -4.41
CA PHE A 62 24.30 8.05 -4.61
C PHE A 62 23.71 9.44 -4.32
N LEU A 63 22.46 9.68 -4.72
CA LEU A 63 21.78 10.93 -4.43
C LEU A 63 21.53 11.05 -2.92
N PHE A 64 21.10 9.98 -2.25
CA PHE A 64 20.81 9.96 -0.83
C PHE A 64 22.06 10.14 0.03
N ASP A 65 23.17 9.53 -0.38
CA ASP A 65 24.48 9.74 0.24
C ASP A 65 24.95 11.20 0.11
N MET A 66 24.85 11.76 -1.10
CA MET A 66 25.22 13.15 -1.38
C MET A 66 24.44 14.18 -0.55
N ILE A 67 23.17 13.92 -0.25
CA ILE A 67 22.31 14.82 0.56
C ILE A 67 22.29 14.42 2.05
N GLY A 68 23.16 13.48 2.47
CA GLY A 68 23.37 13.10 3.86
C GLY A 68 22.19 12.39 4.50
N LEU A 69 21.51 11.47 3.77
CA LEU A 69 20.45 10.65 4.35
C LEU A 69 21.00 9.38 5.01
N PRO A 70 20.40 8.94 6.14
CA PRO A 70 20.89 7.81 6.92
C PRO A 70 20.60 6.44 6.30
N PHE A 71 19.97 6.37 5.13
CA PHE A 71 19.65 5.13 4.41
C PHE A 71 19.85 5.26 2.91
N LEU A 72 20.25 4.16 2.28
CA LEU A 72 20.71 4.08 0.89
C LEU A 72 19.89 3.04 0.12
N PRO A 73 18.71 3.42 -0.43
CA PRO A 73 17.87 2.50 -1.17
C PRO A 73 18.37 2.28 -2.59
N THR A 74 18.25 1.06 -3.07
CA THR A 74 18.42 0.70 -4.49
C THR A 74 17.31 -0.24 -4.92
N PHE A 75 16.88 -0.14 -6.16
CA PHE A 75 15.98 -1.13 -6.74
C PHE A 75 16.37 -1.49 -8.17
N THR A 76 16.02 -2.70 -8.56
CA THR A 76 16.06 -3.16 -9.94
C THR A 76 14.72 -3.80 -10.24
N ASP A 77 14.07 -3.36 -11.28
CA ASP A 77 12.81 -3.95 -11.72
C ASP A 77 12.85 -4.31 -13.20
N ALA A 78 12.05 -5.33 -13.53
CA ALA A 78 11.84 -5.76 -14.90
C ALA A 78 10.39 -6.17 -15.12
N GLN A 79 9.88 -5.92 -16.30
CA GLN A 79 8.55 -6.38 -16.70
C GLN A 79 8.55 -6.76 -18.18
N PHE A 80 7.68 -7.72 -18.51
CA PHE A 80 7.41 -8.06 -19.88
C PHE A 80 5.95 -8.42 -20.10
N LYS A 81 5.47 -8.27 -21.33
CA LYS A 81 4.18 -8.74 -21.80
C LYS A 81 4.33 -9.23 -23.23
N ILE A 82 3.89 -10.45 -23.48
CA ILE A 82 3.82 -11.05 -24.80
C ILE A 82 2.37 -11.39 -25.07
N LYS A 83 1.83 -10.90 -26.17
CA LYS A 83 0.47 -11.16 -26.60
C LYS A 83 0.48 -11.84 -27.96
N HIS A 84 -0.14 -13.02 -28.03
CA HIS A 84 -0.28 -13.80 -29.24
C HIS A 84 -1.75 -14.02 -29.61
N SER A 85 -2.12 -13.66 -30.83
CA SER A 85 -3.45 -13.91 -31.38
C SER A 85 -3.38 -15.10 -32.35
N PHE A 86 -3.82 -16.27 -31.90
CA PHE A 86 -3.87 -17.48 -32.75
C PHE A 86 -4.77 -17.24 -33.96
N ASN A 87 -5.92 -16.62 -33.71
CA ASN A 87 -6.92 -16.20 -34.67
C ASN A 87 -7.80 -15.09 -34.03
N PRO A 88 -8.78 -14.50 -34.75
CA PRO A 88 -9.63 -13.44 -34.22
C PRO A 88 -10.44 -13.81 -32.95
N LYS A 89 -10.61 -15.10 -32.68
CA LYS A 89 -11.38 -15.59 -31.53
C LYS A 89 -10.51 -16.01 -30.34
N ASN A 90 -9.20 -16.22 -30.53
CA ASN A 90 -8.35 -16.84 -29.52
C ASN A 90 -7.07 -16.03 -29.32
N GLU A 91 -6.83 -15.63 -28.09
CA GLU A 91 -5.73 -14.79 -27.66
C GLU A 91 -5.07 -15.33 -26.39
N LEU A 92 -3.75 -15.38 -26.39
CA LEU A 92 -2.95 -15.71 -25.20
C LEU A 92 -2.06 -14.50 -24.86
N THR A 93 -2.10 -14.08 -23.61
CA THR A 93 -1.20 -13.07 -23.06
C THR A 93 -0.38 -13.71 -21.96
N VAL A 94 0.94 -13.59 -22.04
CA VAL A 94 1.88 -13.96 -20.97
C VAL A 94 2.53 -12.68 -20.47
N LEU A 95 2.57 -12.50 -19.17
CA LEU A 95 3.16 -11.31 -18.55
C LEU A 95 3.97 -11.68 -17.31
N GLY A 96 4.96 -10.86 -17.03
CA GLY A 96 5.75 -10.98 -15.81
C GLY A 96 6.23 -9.62 -15.35
N LEU A 97 6.33 -9.46 -14.05
CA LEU A 97 6.99 -8.34 -13.37
C LEU A 97 7.80 -8.89 -12.22
N GLY A 98 8.91 -8.23 -11.93
CA GLY A 98 9.73 -8.55 -10.77
C GLY A 98 10.54 -7.35 -10.33
N ALA A 99 10.86 -7.31 -9.05
CA ALA A 99 11.70 -6.30 -8.45
C ALA A 99 12.62 -6.90 -7.38
N ILE A 100 13.77 -6.25 -7.22
CA ILE A 100 14.72 -6.48 -6.14
C ILE A 100 14.96 -5.12 -5.51
N ASP A 101 14.63 -5.01 -4.23
CA ASP A 101 14.77 -3.80 -3.42
C ASP A 101 15.77 -4.07 -2.29
N ASP A 102 16.78 -3.22 -2.18
CA ASP A 102 17.77 -3.26 -1.11
C ASP A 102 17.85 -1.89 -0.45
N MET A 103 17.74 -1.85 0.87
CA MET A 103 17.97 -0.65 1.67
C MET A 103 19.09 -0.94 2.65
N LYS A 104 20.21 -0.25 2.50
CA LYS A 104 21.36 -0.27 3.41
C LYS A 104 21.33 0.95 4.30
N LEU A 105 21.96 0.85 5.46
CA LEU A 105 22.18 1.99 6.34
C LEU A 105 23.45 2.75 5.91
N ASN A 106 23.41 4.08 6.00
CA ASN A 106 24.56 4.95 5.71
C ASN A 106 25.34 5.22 7.02
N THR A 107 26.02 4.19 7.51
CA THR A 107 26.80 4.28 8.76
C THR A 107 28.09 5.08 8.62
N GLY A 108 28.52 5.40 7.40
CA GLY A 108 29.73 6.17 7.08
C GLY A 108 29.47 7.63 6.72
N MET A 109 28.23 8.14 6.95
CA MET A 109 27.90 9.52 6.61
C MET A 109 28.71 10.53 7.44
N GLU A 110 29.02 11.69 6.85
CA GLU A 110 29.79 12.76 7.50
C GLU A 110 29.02 13.43 8.64
N ASP A 111 27.71 13.67 8.45
CA ASP A 111 26.85 14.27 9.48
C ASP A 111 26.29 13.21 10.42
N MET A 112 27.04 12.88 11.46
CA MET A 112 26.62 12.01 12.57
C MET A 112 25.92 12.80 13.69
N SER A 113 24.99 13.71 13.30
CA SER A 113 24.13 14.39 14.27
C SER A 113 23.35 13.38 15.13
N GLU A 114 22.96 13.78 16.33
CA GLU A 114 22.18 12.91 17.23
C GLU A 114 20.89 12.39 16.61
N LYS A 115 20.26 13.21 15.75
CA LYS A 115 19.12 12.80 14.96
C LYS A 115 19.46 11.64 14.03
N ASN A 116 20.56 11.74 13.27
CA ASN A 116 20.99 10.70 12.35
C ASN A 116 21.43 9.44 13.09
N GLN A 117 22.14 9.58 14.21
CA GLN A 117 22.46 8.45 15.09
C GLN A 117 21.20 7.75 15.60
N TYR A 118 20.21 8.52 16.06
CA TYR A 118 18.93 7.96 16.48
C TYR A 118 18.22 7.22 15.34
N ILE A 119 18.14 7.81 14.14
CA ILE A 119 17.54 7.14 12.98
C ILE A 119 18.27 5.83 12.65
N LEU A 120 19.60 5.86 12.59
CA LEU A 120 20.42 4.66 12.38
C LEU A 120 20.22 3.63 13.48
N SER A 121 19.92 4.03 14.71
CA SER A 121 19.73 3.10 15.84
C SER A 121 18.50 2.23 15.70
N TYR A 122 17.42 2.68 15.05
CA TYR A 122 16.17 1.91 14.92
C TYR A 122 15.90 1.35 13.52
N LEU A 123 16.47 1.93 12.46
CA LEU A 123 16.23 1.44 11.09
C LEU A 123 16.85 0.05 10.89
N PRO A 124 16.11 -0.92 10.33
CA PRO A 124 16.67 -2.19 9.90
C PRO A 124 17.33 -2.08 8.51
N VAL A 125 18.22 -3.00 8.19
CA VAL A 125 18.60 -3.32 6.83
C VAL A 125 17.46 -4.13 6.21
N VAL A 126 16.91 -3.66 5.09
CA VAL A 126 15.76 -4.27 4.42
C VAL A 126 16.16 -4.79 3.05
N LYS A 127 15.80 -6.04 2.76
CA LYS A 127 15.92 -6.64 1.43
C LYS A 127 14.60 -7.28 1.05
N GLN A 128 14.10 -6.97 -0.13
CA GLN A 128 12.90 -7.56 -0.67
C GLN A 128 13.14 -8.03 -2.12
N LYS A 129 12.59 -9.20 -2.43
CA LYS A 129 12.53 -9.72 -3.80
C LYS A 129 11.09 -10.10 -4.08
N THR A 130 10.54 -9.61 -5.17
CA THR A 130 9.18 -9.96 -5.57
C THR A 130 9.11 -10.26 -7.06
N TYR A 131 8.25 -11.19 -7.43
CA TYR A 131 7.87 -11.39 -8.82
C TYR A 131 6.44 -11.88 -8.95
N THR A 132 5.83 -11.58 -10.07
CA THR A 132 4.57 -12.17 -10.52
C THR A 132 4.72 -12.60 -11.97
N LEU A 133 4.37 -13.84 -12.26
CA LEU A 133 4.25 -14.41 -13.59
C LEU A 133 2.81 -14.84 -13.82
N GLY A 134 2.25 -14.55 -14.99
CA GLY A 134 0.87 -14.92 -15.30
C GLY A 134 0.63 -15.15 -16.78
N ALA A 135 -0.37 -15.97 -17.06
CA ALA A 135 -0.89 -16.18 -18.40
C ALA A 135 -2.41 -16.02 -18.41
N VAL A 136 -2.91 -15.35 -19.43
CA VAL A 136 -4.34 -15.08 -19.65
C VAL A 136 -4.70 -15.58 -21.03
N TYR A 137 -5.54 -16.60 -21.09
CA TYR A 137 -6.15 -17.06 -22.34
C TYR A 137 -7.55 -16.50 -22.45
N LYS A 138 -7.91 -15.96 -23.61
CA LYS A 138 -9.23 -15.42 -23.93
C LYS A 138 -9.79 -16.09 -25.17
N HIS A 139 -11.06 -16.49 -25.06
CA HIS A 139 -11.84 -17.00 -26.18
C HIS A 139 -13.08 -16.12 -26.40
N TYR A 140 -13.21 -15.57 -27.59
CA TYR A 140 -14.35 -14.75 -28.03
C TYR A 140 -15.35 -15.60 -28.82
N ALA A 141 -16.53 -15.86 -28.27
CA ALA A 141 -17.62 -16.61 -28.91
C ALA A 141 -18.80 -15.67 -29.20
N GLY A 142 -18.82 -15.08 -30.38
CA GLY A 142 -19.76 -14.03 -30.73
C GLY A 142 -19.58 -12.80 -29.84
N LYS A 143 -20.62 -12.47 -29.05
CA LYS A 143 -20.58 -11.35 -28.08
C LYS A 143 -20.00 -11.77 -26.70
N ASN A 144 -19.79 -13.05 -26.47
CA ASN A 144 -19.35 -13.57 -25.16
C ASN A 144 -17.84 -13.69 -25.09
N LEU A 145 -17.31 -13.57 -23.87
CA LEU A 145 -15.89 -13.69 -23.57
C LEU A 145 -15.69 -14.73 -22.48
N TYR A 146 -14.80 -15.69 -22.74
CA TYR A 146 -14.34 -16.69 -21.79
C TYR A 146 -12.87 -16.44 -21.51
N SER A 147 -12.50 -16.37 -20.23
CA SER A 147 -11.12 -16.11 -19.81
C SER A 147 -10.67 -17.17 -18.82
N VAL A 148 -9.46 -17.66 -19.01
CA VAL A 148 -8.75 -18.53 -18.07
C VAL A 148 -7.44 -17.83 -17.71
N ILE A 149 -7.15 -17.75 -16.43
CA ILE A 149 -6.02 -17.01 -15.89
C ILE A 149 -5.27 -17.95 -14.92
N ILE A 150 -3.98 -18.05 -15.11
CA ILE A 150 -3.07 -18.67 -14.15
C ILE A 150 -2.00 -17.68 -13.76
N SER A 151 -1.61 -17.66 -12.50
CA SER A 151 -0.53 -16.81 -12.05
C SER A 151 0.17 -17.37 -10.82
N ARG A 152 1.42 -16.98 -10.67
CA ARG A 152 2.23 -17.18 -9.47
C ARG A 152 2.84 -15.86 -9.06
N SER A 153 2.67 -15.51 -7.79
CA SER A 153 3.35 -14.40 -7.14
C SER A 153 4.23 -14.94 -6.02
N GLN A 154 5.39 -14.33 -5.83
CA GLN A 154 6.25 -14.61 -4.68
C GLN A 154 6.87 -13.31 -4.18
N THR A 155 6.87 -13.13 -2.86
CA THR A 155 7.55 -12.05 -2.17
C THR A 155 8.42 -12.65 -1.09
N ASN A 156 9.74 -12.38 -1.14
CA ASN A 156 10.70 -12.73 -0.11
C ASN A 156 11.12 -11.45 0.62
N ASN A 157 10.99 -11.43 1.94
CA ASN A 157 11.37 -10.32 2.80
C ASN A 157 12.50 -10.73 3.74
N LYS A 158 13.43 -9.82 3.98
CA LYS A 158 14.50 -9.98 4.97
C LYS A 158 14.79 -8.65 5.63
N ASN A 159 14.49 -8.56 6.94
CA ASN A 159 14.77 -7.40 7.77
C ASN A 159 15.71 -7.80 8.89
N ILE A 160 16.85 -7.11 9.01
CA ILE A 160 17.84 -7.39 10.04
C ILE A 160 18.20 -6.09 10.75
N LYS A 161 18.27 -6.16 12.08
CA LYS A 161 18.71 -5.07 12.93
C LYS A 161 19.58 -5.56 14.08
N TYR A 162 20.71 -4.90 14.25
CA TYR A 162 21.57 -5.06 15.42
C TYR A 162 21.55 -3.76 16.24
N LYS A 163 21.68 -3.89 17.55
CA LYS A 163 21.88 -2.76 18.45
C LYS A 163 23.16 -2.02 18.02
N ASP A 164 23.07 -0.69 17.95
CA ASP A 164 24.16 0.20 17.52
C ASP A 164 24.78 -0.15 16.16
N ASN A 165 24.07 -0.95 15.34
CA ASN A 165 24.54 -1.51 14.07
C ASN A 165 25.80 -2.39 14.20
N ASP A 166 26.10 -2.88 15.39
CA ASP A 166 27.24 -3.75 15.65
C ASP A 166 26.86 -5.23 15.42
N GLU A 167 27.27 -5.74 14.26
CA GLU A 167 27.06 -7.13 13.86
C GLU A 167 28.11 -8.08 14.46
N SER A 168 29.11 -7.57 15.19
CA SER A 168 30.22 -8.39 15.74
C SER A 168 29.77 -9.32 16.86
N LYS A 169 28.65 -9.02 17.51
CA LYS A 169 28.09 -9.77 18.63
C LYS A 169 26.66 -10.22 18.37
N GLU A 170 26.39 -11.50 18.54
CA GLU A 170 25.06 -12.08 18.37
C GLU A 170 24.04 -11.51 19.39
N GLU A 171 24.49 -11.15 20.60
CA GLU A 171 23.63 -10.52 21.62
C GLU A 171 23.04 -9.17 21.21
N ASN A 172 23.66 -8.48 20.24
CA ASN A 172 23.19 -7.23 19.68
C ASN A 172 22.05 -7.42 18.69
N LEU A 173 21.76 -8.66 18.25
CA LEU A 173 20.65 -8.94 17.35
C LEU A 173 19.33 -8.54 18.03
N SER A 174 18.59 -7.62 17.42
CA SER A 174 17.28 -7.16 17.89
C SER A 174 16.15 -7.56 16.95
N LEU A 175 16.43 -7.69 15.66
CA LEU A 175 15.48 -8.15 14.65
C LEU A 175 16.21 -9.04 13.63
N ASN A 176 15.70 -10.22 13.40
CA ASN A 176 15.97 -11.04 12.22
C ASN A 176 14.64 -11.64 11.77
N TYR A 177 14.07 -11.01 10.76
CA TYR A 177 12.81 -11.42 10.13
C TYR A 177 13.09 -11.88 8.72
N ARG A 178 12.65 -13.09 8.37
CA ARG A 178 12.69 -13.64 7.02
C ARG A 178 11.36 -14.28 6.70
N SER A 179 10.78 -13.92 5.58
CA SER A 179 9.53 -14.56 5.13
C SER A 179 9.50 -14.76 3.62
N ASP A 180 8.80 -15.79 3.22
CA ASP A 180 8.36 -16.02 1.84
C ASP A 180 6.84 -16.10 1.80
N GLU A 181 6.23 -15.34 0.92
CA GLU A 181 4.81 -15.39 0.59
C GLU A 181 4.68 -15.84 -0.87
N ILE A 182 4.07 -16.97 -1.08
CA ILE A 182 3.89 -17.57 -2.41
C ILE A 182 2.39 -17.77 -2.64
N GLU A 183 1.87 -17.31 -3.78
CA GLU A 183 0.49 -17.50 -4.17
C GLU A 183 0.41 -18.03 -5.60
N ASN A 184 -0.14 -19.22 -5.76
CA ASN A 184 -0.43 -19.83 -7.06
C ASN A 184 -1.93 -19.75 -7.29
N LYS A 185 -2.37 -19.08 -8.35
CA LYS A 185 -3.77 -18.77 -8.60
C LYS A 185 -4.24 -19.34 -9.94
N PHE A 186 -5.38 -19.96 -9.92
CA PHE A 186 -6.17 -20.31 -11.09
C PHE A 186 -7.49 -19.55 -11.00
N ARG A 187 -7.91 -18.90 -12.08
CA ARG A 187 -9.16 -18.17 -12.15
C ARG A 187 -9.81 -18.34 -13.51
N THR A 188 -11.12 -18.49 -13.51
CA THR A 188 -11.95 -18.36 -14.71
C THR A 188 -12.91 -17.20 -14.56
N GLU A 189 -13.14 -16.49 -15.67
CA GLU A 189 -14.05 -15.36 -15.73
C GLU A 189 -14.76 -15.35 -17.09
N ASN A 190 -16.09 -15.39 -17.07
CA ASN A 190 -16.88 -15.51 -18.27
C ASN A 190 -17.88 -14.35 -18.32
N THR A 191 -17.94 -13.67 -19.45
CA THR A 191 -18.86 -12.56 -19.70
C THR A 191 -19.87 -12.97 -20.77
N PHE A 192 -21.14 -12.99 -20.40
CA PHE A 192 -22.27 -13.24 -21.29
C PHE A 192 -23.01 -11.92 -21.56
N ARG A 193 -23.15 -11.53 -22.82
CA ARG A 193 -23.86 -10.32 -23.23
C ARG A 193 -25.21 -10.69 -23.83
N LEU A 194 -26.24 -10.54 -23.01
CA LEU A 194 -27.65 -10.65 -23.37
C LEU A 194 -28.19 -9.27 -23.82
N PRO A 195 -29.39 -9.17 -24.40
CA PRO A 195 -29.92 -7.89 -24.94
C PRO A 195 -29.92 -6.73 -23.93
N PHE A 196 -30.25 -6.98 -22.66
CA PHE A 196 -30.38 -5.94 -21.62
C PHE A 196 -29.52 -6.21 -20.38
N ILE A 197 -28.84 -7.35 -20.30
CA ILE A 197 -28.09 -7.78 -19.15
C ILE A 197 -26.74 -8.29 -19.60
N GLN A 198 -25.67 -7.80 -18.97
CA GLN A 198 -24.37 -8.44 -19.01
C GLN A 198 -24.19 -9.26 -17.74
N LEU A 199 -23.95 -10.56 -17.90
CA LEU A 199 -23.68 -11.46 -16.78
C LEU A 199 -22.20 -11.82 -16.78
N ASN A 200 -21.52 -11.55 -15.66
CA ASN A 200 -20.14 -11.97 -15.41
C ASN A 200 -20.15 -13.04 -14.32
N VAL A 201 -19.67 -14.24 -14.63
CA VAL A 201 -19.55 -15.34 -13.67
C VAL A 201 -18.14 -15.91 -13.68
N GLY A 202 -17.67 -16.32 -12.54
CA GLY A 202 -16.36 -16.90 -12.45
C GLY A 202 -16.06 -17.52 -11.08
N GLY A 203 -14.87 -18.08 -10.99
CA GLY A 203 -14.35 -18.67 -9.77
C GLY A 203 -12.83 -18.64 -9.76
N ASN A 204 -12.29 -18.81 -8.58
CA ASN A 204 -10.85 -18.90 -8.37
C ASN A 204 -10.53 -20.02 -7.38
N ILE A 205 -9.38 -20.63 -7.57
CA ILE A 205 -8.71 -21.52 -6.62
C ILE A 205 -7.29 -21.00 -6.47
N GLU A 206 -6.82 -20.96 -5.26
CA GLU A 206 -5.50 -20.45 -4.92
C GLU A 206 -4.84 -21.34 -3.88
N TYR A 207 -3.58 -21.67 -4.08
CA TYR A 207 -2.73 -22.25 -3.06
C TYR A 207 -1.70 -21.21 -2.62
N ALA A 208 -1.81 -20.80 -1.36
CA ALA A 208 -0.91 -19.85 -0.71
C ALA A 208 0.01 -20.60 0.26
N GLN A 209 1.29 -20.26 0.24
CA GLN A 209 2.27 -20.73 1.20
C GLN A 209 2.96 -19.53 1.84
N TYR A 210 3.01 -19.51 3.15
CA TYR A 210 3.72 -18.52 3.94
C TYR A 210 4.73 -19.21 4.84
N THR A 211 6.01 -18.88 4.66
CA THR A 211 7.07 -19.31 5.58
C THR A 211 7.63 -18.11 6.31
N ASN A 212 7.99 -18.30 7.55
CA ASN A 212 8.55 -17.25 8.39
C ASN A 212 9.58 -17.82 9.34
N ASP A 213 10.67 -17.06 9.55
CA ASP A 213 11.67 -17.26 10.57
C ASP A 213 11.90 -15.91 11.26
N THR A 214 11.39 -15.78 12.48
CA THR A 214 11.38 -14.52 13.24
C THR A 214 12.14 -14.67 14.54
N TYR A 215 13.10 -13.77 14.74
CA TYR A 215 13.62 -13.37 16.03
C TYR A 215 13.43 -11.87 16.19
N GLN A 216 12.70 -11.41 17.21
CA GLN A 216 12.43 -9.99 17.43
C GLN A 216 12.34 -9.67 18.91
N LYS A 217 13.18 -8.75 19.37
CA LYS A 217 13.02 -8.10 20.68
C LYS A 217 12.00 -6.96 20.52
N GLN A 218 10.86 -7.06 21.19
CA GLN A 218 9.84 -6.02 21.21
C GLN A 218 9.93 -5.22 22.50
N PHE A 219 10.06 -3.91 22.35
CA PHE A 219 10.05 -2.94 23.43
C PHE A 219 8.70 -2.21 23.42
N THR A 220 7.67 -2.90 23.90
CA THR A 220 6.29 -2.40 24.02
C THR A 220 5.97 -2.16 25.49
N SER A 221 4.69 -1.97 25.83
CA SER A 221 4.22 -1.92 27.23
C SER A 221 4.70 -3.12 28.07
N ILE A 222 4.92 -4.27 27.45
CA ILE A 222 5.48 -5.48 28.03
C ILE A 222 6.63 -5.93 27.14
N PRO A 223 7.92 -5.65 27.53
CA PRO A 223 9.07 -6.10 26.75
C PRO A 223 9.10 -7.63 26.62
N ARG A 224 9.29 -8.12 25.41
CA ARG A 224 9.37 -9.56 25.13
C ARG A 224 10.24 -9.87 23.91
N THR A 225 10.72 -11.09 23.84
CA THR A 225 11.37 -11.64 22.66
C THR A 225 10.42 -12.61 21.97
N ILE A 226 10.17 -12.38 20.70
CA ILE A 226 9.40 -13.27 19.84
C ILE A 226 10.38 -14.14 19.06
N VAL A 227 10.23 -15.44 19.18
CA VAL A 227 11.00 -16.44 18.41
C VAL A 227 10.02 -17.47 17.90
N TYR A 228 9.84 -17.55 16.58
CA TYR A 228 9.04 -18.64 16.01
C TYR A 228 9.38 -18.88 14.53
N GLN A 229 9.09 -20.09 14.10
CA GLN A 229 9.15 -20.49 12.71
C GLN A 229 7.81 -21.03 12.27
N THR A 230 7.38 -20.69 11.07
CA THR A 230 6.14 -21.18 10.51
C THR A 230 6.29 -21.60 9.05
N ASP A 231 5.54 -22.62 8.68
CA ASP A 231 5.28 -23.02 7.28
C ASP A 231 3.78 -23.28 7.19
N LEU A 232 3.06 -22.31 6.61
CA LEU A 232 1.61 -22.29 6.54
C LEU A 232 1.16 -22.44 5.09
N GLY A 233 0.55 -23.60 4.77
CA GLY A 233 -0.10 -23.84 3.49
C GLY A 233 -1.62 -23.66 3.59
N ILE A 234 -2.20 -22.83 2.70
CA ILE A 234 -3.65 -22.55 2.68
C ILE A 234 -4.19 -22.69 1.26
N TRP A 235 -5.21 -23.54 1.10
CA TRP A 235 -6.07 -23.53 -0.08
C TRP A 235 -7.19 -22.52 0.10
N LYS A 236 -7.35 -21.62 -0.86
CA LYS A 236 -8.42 -20.61 -0.90
C LYS A 236 -9.24 -20.82 -2.17
N TRP A 237 -10.56 -20.71 -2.08
CA TRP A 237 -11.46 -20.80 -3.24
C TRP A 237 -12.59 -19.81 -3.12
N GLY A 238 -13.09 -19.38 -4.27
CA GLY A 238 -14.17 -18.41 -4.32
C GLY A 238 -14.94 -18.50 -5.63
N ILE A 239 -16.22 -18.18 -5.55
CA ILE A 239 -17.12 -18.09 -6.70
C ILE A 239 -17.82 -16.73 -6.69
N TYR A 240 -18.15 -16.23 -7.87
CA TYR A 240 -18.86 -14.97 -7.98
C TYR A 240 -19.74 -14.89 -9.23
N ALA A 241 -20.75 -14.06 -9.12
CA ALA A 241 -21.59 -13.65 -10.25
C ALA A 241 -21.89 -12.15 -10.13
N THR A 242 -21.96 -11.46 -11.27
CA THR A 242 -22.40 -10.05 -11.36
C THR A 242 -23.32 -9.90 -12.55
N ALA A 243 -24.54 -9.41 -12.33
CA ALA A 243 -25.47 -9.01 -13.36
C ALA A 243 -25.46 -7.49 -13.48
N ILE A 244 -25.23 -6.98 -14.69
CA ILE A 244 -25.26 -5.55 -15.01
C ILE A 244 -26.43 -5.34 -15.96
N TYR A 245 -27.38 -4.54 -15.52
CA TYR A 245 -28.53 -4.10 -16.30
C TYR A 245 -28.34 -2.65 -16.74
N GLU A 246 -28.59 -2.37 -18.00
CA GLU A 246 -28.61 -1.03 -18.56
C GLU A 246 -29.97 -0.79 -19.26
N SER A 247 -30.63 0.31 -18.88
CA SER A 247 -31.92 0.67 -19.46
C SER A 247 -31.77 1.09 -20.91
N TYR A 248 -32.81 0.88 -21.73
CA TYR A 248 -32.82 1.20 -23.16
C TYR A 248 -32.44 2.67 -23.46
N ASN A 249 -32.85 3.59 -22.60
CA ASN A 249 -32.53 5.02 -22.74
C ASN A 249 -31.15 5.41 -22.12
N GLU A 250 -30.35 4.43 -21.70
CA GLU A 250 -29.02 4.60 -21.08
C GLU A 250 -29.02 5.53 -19.87
N ARG A 251 -30.17 5.77 -19.23
CA ARG A 251 -30.27 6.65 -18.05
C ARG A 251 -30.08 5.91 -16.75
N PHE A 252 -30.37 4.62 -16.70
CA PHE A 252 -30.26 3.83 -15.49
C PHE A 252 -29.37 2.62 -15.71
N THR A 253 -28.39 2.47 -14.85
CA THR A 253 -27.53 1.28 -14.77
C THR A 253 -27.60 0.71 -13.37
N ALA A 254 -27.84 -0.59 -13.25
CA ALA A 254 -27.78 -1.33 -12.00
C ALA A 254 -26.81 -2.49 -12.13
N SER A 255 -25.96 -2.67 -11.11
CA SER A 255 -25.04 -3.80 -11.01
C SER A 255 -25.29 -4.53 -9.70
N LEU A 256 -25.76 -5.77 -9.79
CA LEU A 256 -25.93 -6.67 -8.65
C LEU A 256 -24.87 -7.75 -8.71
N GLY A 257 -24.02 -7.83 -7.68
CA GLY A 257 -22.96 -8.82 -7.55
C GLY A 257 -23.12 -9.64 -6.29
N VAL A 258 -22.71 -10.89 -6.36
CA VAL A 258 -22.56 -11.77 -5.21
C VAL A 258 -21.24 -12.52 -5.32
N ARG A 259 -20.55 -12.66 -4.20
CA ARG A 259 -19.32 -13.45 -4.07
C ARG A 259 -19.37 -14.26 -2.79
N ALA A 260 -18.77 -15.44 -2.82
CA ALA A 260 -18.53 -16.24 -1.64
C ALA A 260 -17.08 -16.76 -1.69
N ASP A 261 -16.38 -16.65 -0.58
CA ASP A 261 -14.99 -17.09 -0.41
C ASP A 261 -14.88 -18.04 0.76
N ALA A 262 -13.95 -18.99 0.69
CA ALA A 262 -13.61 -19.86 1.79
C ALA A 262 -12.15 -20.32 1.68
N ASN A 263 -11.63 -20.90 2.76
CA ASN A 263 -10.30 -21.51 2.80
C ASN A 263 -10.23 -22.63 3.84
N ASN A 264 -9.16 -23.40 3.83
CA ASN A 264 -8.95 -24.52 4.75
C ASN A 264 -8.10 -24.19 5.99
N TYR A 265 -7.94 -22.91 6.32
CA TYR A 265 -7.19 -22.49 7.51
C TYR A 265 -7.83 -23.00 8.80
N SER A 266 -9.14 -22.82 8.94
CA SER A 266 -9.93 -23.26 10.10
C SER A 266 -11.36 -23.61 9.70
N SER A 267 -12.13 -24.23 10.62
CA SER A 267 -13.57 -24.45 10.46
C SER A 267 -14.34 -23.15 10.28
N ASP A 268 -13.92 -22.05 10.94
CA ASP A 268 -14.56 -20.74 10.88
C ASP A 268 -14.42 -20.05 9.51
N MET A 269 -13.49 -20.53 8.66
CA MET A 269 -13.22 -19.97 7.34
C MET A 269 -13.58 -20.92 6.17
N ASN A 270 -14.06 -22.12 6.46
CA ASN A 270 -14.24 -23.17 5.46
C ASN A 270 -15.61 -23.15 4.78
N ASN A 271 -16.60 -22.50 5.35
CA ASN A 271 -17.95 -22.44 4.80
C ASN A 271 -18.13 -21.21 3.89
N LEU A 272 -18.43 -21.41 2.61
CA LEU A 272 -18.67 -20.35 1.62
C LEU A 272 -19.80 -19.39 2.02
N LEU A 273 -20.82 -19.87 2.73
CA LEU A 273 -21.98 -19.06 3.08
C LEU A 273 -21.67 -18.05 4.20
N ASP A 274 -20.68 -18.32 5.04
CA ASP A 274 -20.28 -17.42 6.13
C ASP A 274 -19.55 -16.16 5.62
N GLN A 275 -19.00 -16.22 4.39
CA GLN A 275 -18.35 -15.12 3.70
C GLN A 275 -19.15 -14.66 2.46
N LEU A 276 -20.47 -14.74 2.52
CA LEU A 276 -21.33 -14.25 1.44
C LEU A 276 -21.27 -12.70 1.35
N SER A 277 -20.87 -12.21 0.18
CA SER A 277 -20.55 -10.81 -0.12
C SER A 277 -21.48 -10.26 -1.21
N PRO A 278 -22.72 -9.83 -0.86
CA PRO A 278 -23.61 -9.15 -1.78
C PRO A 278 -23.15 -7.71 -2.02
N ARG A 279 -23.31 -7.22 -3.26
CA ARG A 279 -22.92 -5.86 -3.69
C ARG A 279 -23.94 -5.32 -4.67
N LEU A 280 -24.41 -4.10 -4.44
CA LEU A 280 -25.32 -3.38 -5.33
C LEU A 280 -24.71 -2.02 -5.66
N SER A 281 -24.71 -1.66 -6.94
CA SER A 281 -24.35 -0.34 -7.40
C SER A 281 -25.41 0.16 -8.37
N LEU A 282 -25.83 1.39 -8.21
CA LEU A 282 -26.84 2.06 -9.00
C LEU A 282 -26.26 3.36 -9.56
N SER A 283 -26.55 3.66 -10.81
CA SER A 283 -26.23 4.93 -11.45
C SER A 283 -27.47 5.42 -12.21
N TYR A 284 -27.86 6.66 -11.96
CA TYR A 284 -28.98 7.30 -12.64
C TYR A 284 -28.58 8.65 -13.21
N ARG A 285 -28.79 8.83 -14.52
CA ARG A 285 -28.58 10.10 -15.22
C ARG A 285 -29.81 10.98 -15.07
N LEU A 286 -29.74 11.95 -14.14
CA LEU A 286 -30.81 12.94 -13.90
C LEU A 286 -31.01 13.87 -15.09
N SER A 287 -29.90 14.35 -15.65
CA SER A 287 -29.83 15.15 -16.86
C SER A 287 -28.55 14.81 -17.63
N ASP A 288 -28.36 15.33 -18.85
CA ASP A 288 -27.19 14.99 -19.64
C ASP A 288 -25.84 15.21 -18.90
N PRO A 289 -25.66 16.32 -18.14
CA PRO A 289 -24.41 16.50 -17.41
C PRO A 289 -24.41 15.89 -15.98
N LEU A 290 -25.56 15.45 -15.43
CA LEU A 290 -25.67 15.13 -14.01
C LEU A 290 -26.07 13.68 -13.73
N TYR A 291 -25.27 12.97 -12.93
CA TYR A 291 -25.50 11.60 -12.49
C TYR A 291 -25.55 11.51 -10.97
N ILE A 292 -26.41 10.65 -10.47
CA ILE A 292 -26.41 10.16 -9.09
C ILE A 292 -25.91 8.73 -9.09
N ASN A 293 -24.97 8.42 -8.20
CA ASN A 293 -24.42 7.10 -8.01
C ASN A 293 -24.63 6.67 -6.55
N ALA A 294 -25.08 5.45 -6.33
CA ALA A 294 -25.22 4.86 -5.01
C ALA A 294 -24.65 3.46 -5.00
N ASN A 295 -24.07 3.07 -3.89
CA ASN A 295 -23.57 1.71 -3.71
C ASN A 295 -23.74 1.24 -2.28
N ILE A 296 -23.97 -0.07 -2.12
CA ILE A 296 -23.96 -0.77 -0.85
C ILE A 296 -23.37 -2.16 -1.07
N GLY A 297 -22.60 -2.65 -0.10
CA GLY A 297 -22.02 -3.98 -0.24
C GLY A 297 -21.33 -4.47 1.02
N ARG A 298 -21.20 -5.79 1.09
CA ARG A 298 -20.42 -6.51 2.10
C ARG A 298 -19.16 -7.05 1.47
N TYR A 299 -18.06 -6.96 2.19
CA TYR A 299 -16.74 -7.34 1.71
C TYR A 299 -16.02 -8.12 2.79
N TYR A 300 -15.16 -9.06 2.36
CA TYR A 300 -14.34 -9.87 3.24
C TYR A 300 -12.89 -9.85 2.80
N GLU A 301 -11.99 -9.83 3.80
CA GLU A 301 -10.54 -9.92 3.60
C GLU A 301 -9.95 -10.91 4.60
N LEU A 302 -9.04 -11.75 4.13
CA LEU A 302 -8.28 -12.64 4.97
C LEU A 302 -7.29 -11.83 5.82
N PRO A 303 -7.16 -12.07 7.12
CA PRO A 303 -6.11 -11.47 7.92
C PRO A 303 -4.72 -11.73 7.33
N PRO A 304 -3.73 -10.86 7.60
CA PRO A 304 -2.36 -11.03 7.08
C PRO A 304 -1.75 -12.40 7.44
N TYR A 305 -0.91 -12.93 6.56
CA TYR A 305 -0.23 -14.21 6.80
C TYR A 305 0.63 -14.20 8.06
N THR A 306 1.19 -13.06 8.46
CA THR A 306 1.89 -12.89 9.74
C THR A 306 1.00 -13.25 10.91
N THR A 307 -0.26 -12.82 10.88
CA THR A 307 -1.25 -13.11 11.92
C THR A 307 -1.73 -14.57 11.85
N LEU A 308 -2.01 -15.09 10.64
CA LEU A 308 -2.44 -16.48 10.46
C LEU A 308 -1.35 -17.47 10.85
N GLY A 309 -0.10 -17.15 10.55
CA GLY A 309 1.07 -17.99 10.77
C GLY A 309 1.69 -17.91 12.16
N PHE A 310 1.19 -17.01 13.06
CA PHE A 310 1.76 -16.85 14.38
C PHE A 310 1.64 -18.11 15.23
N LYS A 311 2.76 -18.56 15.80
CA LYS A 311 2.87 -19.75 16.65
C LYS A 311 3.38 -19.42 18.05
N ASP A 312 2.95 -20.23 19.01
CA ASP A 312 3.53 -20.26 20.36
C ASP A 312 4.87 -21.03 20.39
N ASN A 313 5.47 -21.12 21.57
CA ASN A 313 6.72 -21.84 21.79
C ASN A 313 6.57 -23.37 21.65
N GLU A 314 5.35 -23.89 21.70
CA GLU A 314 5.02 -25.30 21.49
C GLU A 314 4.77 -25.62 20.01
N GLY A 315 4.76 -24.61 19.14
CA GLY A 315 4.58 -24.75 17.71
C GLY A 315 3.12 -24.77 17.23
N ASN A 316 2.15 -24.43 18.09
CA ASN A 316 0.74 -24.38 17.74
C ASN A 316 0.40 -23.06 17.05
N TYR A 317 -0.49 -23.09 16.06
CA TYR A 317 -1.05 -21.88 15.44
C TYR A 317 -2.04 -21.22 16.39
N VAL A 318 -1.55 -20.24 17.17
CA VAL A 318 -2.31 -19.56 18.24
C VAL A 318 -3.62 -18.97 17.71
N ASN A 319 -3.55 -18.25 16.61
CA ASN A 319 -4.71 -17.53 16.09
C ASN A 319 -5.74 -18.46 15.40
N ARG A 320 -5.33 -19.68 15.02
CA ARG A 320 -6.27 -20.73 14.61
C ARG A 320 -7.11 -21.20 15.82
N THR A 321 -6.45 -21.40 16.95
CA THR A 321 -7.11 -21.81 18.20
C THR A 321 -7.99 -20.69 18.76
N ASN A 322 -7.62 -19.41 18.52
CA ASN A 322 -8.41 -18.24 18.89
C ASN A 322 -9.59 -17.95 17.94
N HIS A 323 -9.95 -18.89 17.06
CA HIS A 323 -11.04 -18.75 16.09
C HIS A 323 -10.93 -17.51 15.20
N LEU A 324 -9.71 -17.20 14.74
CA LEU A 324 -9.50 -16.11 13.80
C LEU A 324 -10.31 -16.33 12.52
N SER A 325 -11.06 -15.32 12.10
CA SER A 325 -11.97 -15.36 10.96
C SER A 325 -11.68 -14.28 9.93
N TYR A 326 -12.37 -14.29 8.79
CA TYR A 326 -12.30 -13.20 7.82
C TYR A 326 -12.73 -11.88 8.43
N ILE A 327 -11.97 -10.82 8.16
CA ILE A 327 -12.36 -9.44 8.46
C ILE A 327 -13.55 -9.08 7.56
N ARG A 328 -14.60 -8.49 8.13
CA ARG A 328 -15.80 -8.05 7.41
C ARG A 328 -15.89 -6.54 7.34
N SER A 329 -16.32 -6.02 6.19
CA SER A 329 -16.68 -4.62 6.03
C SER A 329 -18.02 -4.47 5.32
N ASP A 330 -18.96 -3.78 5.95
CA ASP A 330 -20.23 -3.36 5.37
C ASP A 330 -20.10 -1.89 4.95
N GLN A 331 -20.36 -1.58 3.67
CA GLN A 331 -20.06 -0.27 3.09
C GLN A 331 -21.26 0.29 2.35
N ALA A 332 -21.43 1.62 2.45
CA ALA A 332 -22.40 2.38 1.66
C ALA A 332 -21.76 3.67 1.15
N GLY A 333 -22.13 4.08 -0.05
CA GLY A 333 -21.70 5.33 -0.65
C GLY A 333 -22.81 5.95 -1.49
N LEU A 334 -22.85 7.29 -1.49
CA LEU A 334 -23.75 8.09 -2.30
C LEU A 334 -22.96 9.24 -2.92
N GLY A 335 -23.02 9.38 -4.24
CA GLY A 335 -22.25 10.37 -4.96
C GLY A 335 -23.02 11.07 -6.06
N LEU A 336 -22.57 12.28 -6.36
CA LEU A 336 -22.97 13.09 -7.49
C LEU A 336 -21.79 13.20 -8.46
N GLU A 337 -22.08 13.08 -9.75
CA GLU A 337 -21.12 13.32 -10.82
C GLU A 337 -21.71 14.32 -11.80
N TYR A 338 -20.99 15.43 -12.04
CA TYR A 338 -21.37 16.51 -12.92
C TYR A 338 -20.36 16.68 -14.05
N ARG A 339 -20.79 16.50 -15.30
CA ARG A 339 -19.99 16.61 -16.52
C ARG A 339 -20.55 17.72 -17.43
N PRO A 340 -20.32 19.00 -17.12
CA PRO A 340 -20.86 20.11 -17.93
C PRO A 340 -20.33 20.13 -19.35
N THR A 341 -19.15 19.59 -19.58
CA THR A 341 -18.49 19.49 -20.89
C THR A 341 -17.72 18.16 -21.00
N SER A 342 -17.26 17.82 -22.20
CA SER A 342 -16.44 16.61 -22.42
C SER A 342 -15.06 16.64 -21.73
N TYR A 343 -14.56 17.83 -21.41
CA TYR A 343 -13.25 18.04 -20.79
C TYR A 343 -13.32 18.35 -19.28
N LEU A 344 -14.52 18.56 -18.71
CA LEU A 344 -14.69 18.93 -17.33
C LEU A 344 -15.61 17.95 -16.59
N LYS A 345 -15.13 17.47 -15.45
CA LYS A 345 -15.85 16.54 -14.58
C LYS A 345 -15.67 16.93 -13.13
N PHE A 346 -16.76 16.95 -12.36
CA PHE A 346 -16.76 17.04 -10.91
C PHE A 346 -17.44 15.82 -10.31
N THR A 347 -16.92 15.37 -9.15
CA THR A 347 -17.58 14.34 -8.34
C THR A 347 -17.58 14.76 -6.88
N ALA A 348 -18.65 14.42 -6.17
CA ALA A 348 -18.72 14.51 -4.72
C ALA A 348 -19.36 13.21 -4.20
N GLU A 349 -18.70 12.51 -3.28
CA GLU A 349 -19.17 11.23 -2.74
C GLU A 349 -19.02 11.23 -1.23
N GLY A 350 -20.13 10.93 -0.52
CA GLY A 350 -20.13 10.58 0.89
C GLY A 350 -20.08 9.06 1.05
N PHE A 351 -19.29 8.58 1.99
CA PHE A 351 -19.15 7.15 2.25
C PHE A 351 -19.17 6.82 3.74
N TYR A 352 -19.64 5.61 4.04
CA TYR A 352 -19.57 5.00 5.36
C TYR A 352 -19.18 3.54 5.23
N LYS A 353 -18.22 3.10 6.06
CA LYS A 353 -17.74 1.71 6.17
C LYS A 353 -17.79 1.29 7.62
N HIS A 354 -18.42 0.16 7.89
CA HIS A 354 -18.39 -0.50 9.18
C HIS A 354 -17.50 -1.72 9.10
N TYR A 355 -16.55 -1.84 10.02
CA TYR A 355 -15.65 -3.00 10.12
C TYR A 355 -16.06 -3.86 11.32
N ASP A 356 -16.00 -5.16 11.11
CA ASP A 356 -16.30 -6.17 12.12
C ASP A 356 -15.35 -7.35 11.97
N ARG A 357 -15.18 -8.13 13.03
CA ARG A 357 -14.23 -9.26 13.07
C ARG A 357 -12.79 -8.85 12.76
N TYR A 358 -12.42 -7.60 13.04
CA TYR A 358 -11.05 -7.16 12.84
C TYR A 358 -10.15 -7.76 13.95
N PRO A 359 -8.85 -8.09 13.67
CA PRO A 359 -7.95 -8.61 14.68
C PRO A 359 -7.74 -7.63 15.84
N MET A 360 -8.04 -8.10 17.07
CA MET A 360 -7.80 -7.43 18.33
C MET A 360 -6.65 -8.13 19.05
N SER A 361 -5.61 -7.40 19.44
CA SER A 361 -4.52 -7.95 20.23
C SER A 361 -5.03 -8.48 21.58
N ILE A 362 -4.68 -9.70 21.93
CA ILE A 362 -5.01 -10.27 23.25
C ILE A 362 -4.08 -9.68 24.32
N LEU A 363 -2.87 -9.26 23.94
CA LEU A 363 -1.87 -8.74 24.86
C LEU A 363 -2.27 -7.39 25.49
N ASP A 364 -2.74 -6.46 24.68
CA ASP A 364 -2.97 -5.06 25.07
C ASP A 364 -4.39 -4.57 24.76
N SER A 365 -5.23 -5.41 24.20
CA SER A 365 -6.61 -5.10 23.81
C SER A 365 -6.70 -3.93 22.82
N ILE A 366 -5.69 -3.71 22.00
CA ILE A 366 -5.65 -2.69 20.96
C ILE A 366 -5.92 -3.34 19.60
N PRO A 367 -6.86 -2.79 18.79
CA PRO A 367 -7.07 -3.26 17.42
C PRO A 367 -5.82 -3.13 16.57
N LEU A 368 -5.45 -4.15 15.79
CA LEU A 368 -4.26 -4.07 14.93
C LEU A 368 -4.33 -2.91 13.92
N ALA A 369 -5.54 -2.49 13.51
CA ALA A 369 -5.73 -1.33 12.64
C ALA A 369 -5.30 0.01 13.29
N SER A 370 -5.26 0.09 14.61
CA SER A 370 -4.83 1.28 15.36
C SER A 370 -3.34 1.27 15.70
N LYS A 371 -2.67 0.11 15.59
CA LYS A 371 -1.23 0.01 15.77
C LYS A 371 -0.51 0.54 14.51
N GLY A 372 0.39 1.51 14.69
CA GLY A 372 1.30 1.95 13.63
C GLY A 372 2.45 0.96 13.45
N THR A 373 3.18 1.09 12.36
CA THR A 373 4.38 0.30 12.12
C THR A 373 5.56 1.20 11.81
N ASP A 374 6.54 1.23 12.71
CA ASP A 374 7.85 1.79 12.44
C ASP A 374 8.78 0.67 11.99
N TYR A 375 8.69 0.22 10.74
CA TYR A 375 9.50 -0.85 10.16
C TYR A 375 9.41 -2.22 10.88
N GLY A 376 8.50 -2.37 11.83
CA GLY A 376 8.23 -3.63 12.52
C GLY A 376 7.28 -4.54 11.75
N VAL A 377 7.24 -5.80 12.12
CA VAL A 377 6.27 -6.76 11.59
C VAL A 377 4.99 -6.65 12.40
N LEU A 378 3.88 -6.33 11.74
CA LEU A 378 2.57 -6.25 12.38
C LEU A 378 1.86 -7.61 12.33
N GLY A 379 1.21 -7.99 13.43
CA GLY A 379 0.35 -9.17 13.49
C GLY A 379 1.04 -10.47 13.92
N ASN A 380 2.34 -10.44 14.24
CA ASN A 380 3.05 -11.56 14.85
C ASN A 380 2.77 -11.67 16.36
N GLU A 381 1.49 -11.71 16.70
CA GLU A 381 0.98 -11.78 18.07
C GLU A 381 -0.35 -12.54 18.14
N ALA A 382 -0.73 -12.95 19.35
CA ALA A 382 -2.02 -13.55 19.62
C ALA A 382 -3.15 -12.51 19.46
N VAL A 383 -4.16 -12.84 18.65
CA VAL A 383 -5.31 -11.97 18.38
C VAL A 383 -6.64 -12.73 18.47
N SER A 384 -7.72 -11.97 18.65
CA SER A 384 -9.09 -12.43 18.50
C SER A 384 -9.80 -11.64 17.39
N SER A 385 -10.83 -12.21 16.77
CA SER A 385 -11.66 -11.55 15.73
C SER A 385 -12.80 -10.72 16.34
N THR A 386 -12.49 -9.82 17.29
CA THR A 386 -13.49 -9.10 18.08
C THR A 386 -13.50 -7.59 17.90
N ALA A 387 -12.49 -7.03 17.22
CA ALA A 387 -12.46 -5.60 17.02
C ALA A 387 -13.50 -5.14 16.00
N THR A 388 -14.16 -4.03 16.33
CA THR A 388 -15.09 -3.33 15.45
C THR A 388 -14.61 -1.92 15.20
N GLY A 389 -14.89 -1.39 14.00
CA GLY A 389 -14.44 -0.06 13.61
C GLY A 389 -15.34 0.57 12.57
N ARG A 390 -15.01 1.80 12.20
CA ARG A 390 -15.71 2.55 11.17
C ARG A 390 -14.77 3.48 10.41
N ALA A 391 -15.06 3.69 9.13
CA ALA A 391 -14.47 4.77 8.37
C ALA A 391 -15.58 5.51 7.62
N TYR A 392 -15.55 6.83 7.64
CA TYR A 392 -16.54 7.67 6.97
C TYR A 392 -15.93 8.97 6.50
N GLY A 393 -16.53 9.56 5.49
CA GLY A 393 -15.97 10.77 4.94
C GLY A 393 -16.71 11.33 3.73
N LEU A 394 -16.10 12.36 3.17
CA LEU A 394 -16.53 13.05 1.95
C LEU A 394 -15.34 13.17 1.01
N GLU A 395 -15.53 12.77 -0.24
CA GLU A 395 -14.55 12.93 -1.30
C GLU A 395 -15.09 13.90 -2.36
N ILE A 396 -14.30 14.90 -2.72
CA ILE A 396 -14.62 15.86 -3.79
C ILE A 396 -13.48 15.82 -4.79
N MET A 397 -13.81 15.71 -6.08
CA MET A 397 -12.81 15.72 -7.14
C MET A 397 -13.29 16.61 -8.30
N GLY A 398 -12.37 17.41 -8.82
CA GLY A 398 -12.50 18.12 -10.08
C GLY A 398 -11.43 17.68 -11.07
N ARG A 399 -11.83 17.42 -12.30
CA ARG A 399 -10.92 17.04 -13.38
C ARG A 399 -11.15 17.91 -14.61
N TRP A 400 -10.06 18.49 -15.11
CA TRP A 400 -9.98 19.20 -16.37
C TRP A 400 -9.05 18.45 -17.31
N TYR A 401 -9.50 18.08 -18.50
CA TYR A 401 -8.77 17.17 -19.35
C TYR A 401 -8.55 17.73 -20.75
N ASN A 402 -7.27 18.00 -21.06
CA ASN A 402 -6.75 18.35 -22.39
C ASN A 402 -7.55 19.43 -23.14
N TYR A 403 -7.92 20.50 -22.46
CA TYR A 403 -8.56 21.65 -23.09
C TYR A 403 -7.60 22.85 -23.10
N LYS A 404 -7.27 23.36 -24.30
CA LYS A 404 -6.28 24.43 -24.51
C LYS A 404 -4.91 24.14 -23.88
N GLY A 405 -4.46 22.88 -23.99
CA GLY A 405 -3.18 22.44 -23.44
C GLY A 405 -3.14 22.17 -21.93
N LEU A 406 -4.24 22.46 -21.20
CA LEU A 406 -4.32 22.26 -19.77
C LEU A 406 -4.97 20.91 -19.43
N THR A 407 -4.32 20.17 -18.56
CA THR A 407 -4.87 18.97 -17.90
C THR A 407 -4.59 19.06 -16.41
N PHE A 408 -5.60 18.95 -15.55
CA PHE A 408 -5.40 18.84 -14.11
C PHE A 408 -6.46 17.98 -13.43
N ILE A 409 -6.12 17.52 -12.26
CA ILE A 409 -7.01 16.87 -11.30
C ILE A 409 -6.77 17.50 -9.92
N ALA A 410 -7.86 17.86 -9.25
CA ALA A 410 -7.84 18.30 -7.86
C ALA A 410 -8.78 17.40 -7.06
N SER A 411 -8.33 16.91 -5.93
CA SER A 411 -9.13 16.09 -5.03
C SER A 411 -8.97 16.53 -3.59
N TYR A 412 -10.07 16.48 -2.85
CA TYR A 412 -10.10 16.68 -1.43
C TYR A 412 -10.87 15.55 -0.77
N THR A 413 -10.29 14.95 0.27
CA THR A 413 -10.91 13.91 1.08
C THR A 413 -10.92 14.36 2.54
N LEU A 414 -12.10 14.38 3.12
CA LEU A 414 -12.30 14.39 4.57
C LEU A 414 -12.58 12.96 5.00
N VAL A 415 -11.74 12.38 5.86
CA VAL A 415 -11.88 10.99 6.31
C VAL A 415 -11.67 10.86 7.81
N ARG A 416 -12.51 10.05 8.44
CA ARG A 416 -12.28 9.54 9.79
C ARG A 416 -12.20 8.01 9.70
N SER A 417 -11.20 7.45 10.37
CA SER A 417 -10.98 6.01 10.47
C SER A 417 -10.63 5.66 11.91
N GLU A 418 -11.48 4.91 12.58
CA GLU A 418 -11.38 4.66 14.01
C GLU A 418 -11.94 3.30 14.40
N PHE A 419 -11.38 2.69 15.44
CA PHE A 419 -11.76 1.39 15.96
C PHE A 419 -12.09 1.50 17.45
N LYS A 420 -13.01 0.67 17.94
CA LYS A 420 -13.34 0.61 19.36
C LYS A 420 -12.13 0.13 20.18
N ASP A 421 -11.87 0.81 21.27
CA ASP A 421 -10.83 0.43 22.22
C ASP A 421 -11.27 -0.82 22.99
N GLY A 422 -10.49 -1.91 22.88
CA GLY A 422 -10.81 -3.14 23.60
C GLY A 422 -10.72 -3.01 25.13
N ARG A 423 -10.04 -1.97 25.63
CA ARG A 423 -9.95 -1.64 27.07
C ARG A 423 -11.17 -0.84 27.56
N ASN A 424 -11.83 -0.12 26.65
CA ASN A 424 -13.06 0.63 26.91
C ASN A 424 -13.92 0.72 25.65
N MET A 425 -14.85 -0.19 25.49
CA MET A 425 -15.69 -0.36 24.30
C MET A 425 -16.59 0.85 23.96
N ASP A 426 -16.72 1.82 24.86
CA ASP A 426 -17.46 3.05 24.60
C ASP A 426 -16.61 4.11 23.88
N THR A 427 -15.28 3.92 23.81
CA THR A 427 -14.36 4.85 23.17
C THR A 427 -13.90 4.34 21.80
N TYR A 428 -13.56 5.29 20.92
CA TYR A 428 -12.95 5.01 19.63
C TYR A 428 -11.53 5.54 19.61
N LEU A 429 -10.60 4.69 19.20
CA LEU A 429 -9.21 5.02 18.92
C LEU A 429 -9.05 5.32 17.42
N PRO A 430 -8.41 6.42 17.02
CA PRO A 430 -8.04 6.63 15.63
C PRO A 430 -7.18 5.46 15.12
N SER A 431 -7.44 5.02 13.89
CA SER A 431 -6.50 4.12 13.22
C SER A 431 -5.22 4.88 12.88
N ALA A 432 -4.12 4.18 12.63
CA ALA A 432 -2.85 4.78 12.23
C ALA A 432 -2.96 5.65 10.94
N TRP A 433 -4.01 5.48 10.16
CA TRP A 433 -4.26 6.15 8.88
C TRP A 433 -5.28 7.30 8.97
N ASP A 434 -5.74 7.69 10.16
CA ASP A 434 -6.76 8.74 10.36
C ASP A 434 -6.15 10.15 10.19
N ASN A 435 -5.74 10.50 8.97
CA ASN A 435 -5.15 11.80 8.67
C ASN A 435 -6.17 12.96 8.58
N LYS A 436 -7.45 12.71 8.65
CA LYS A 436 -8.58 13.63 8.54
C LYS A 436 -8.70 14.33 7.18
N HIS A 437 -7.72 15.12 6.78
CA HIS A 437 -7.76 15.97 5.59
C HIS A 437 -6.68 15.58 4.59
N LEU A 438 -7.06 15.29 3.36
CA LEU A 438 -6.16 15.01 2.27
C LEU A 438 -6.55 15.91 1.09
N PHE A 439 -5.64 16.74 0.62
CA PHE A 439 -5.80 17.53 -0.59
C PHE A 439 -4.68 17.21 -1.57
N THR A 440 -5.04 16.97 -2.82
CA THR A 440 -4.06 16.79 -3.90
C THR A 440 -4.51 17.57 -5.12
N PHE A 441 -3.59 18.33 -5.67
CA PHE A 441 -3.68 18.93 -6.99
C PHE A 441 -2.53 18.40 -7.84
N SER A 442 -2.83 17.99 -9.07
CA SER A 442 -1.81 17.61 -10.04
C SER A 442 -2.24 18.08 -11.41
N GLY A 443 -1.37 18.82 -12.10
CA GLY A 443 -1.70 19.36 -13.39
C GLY A 443 -0.49 19.52 -14.29
N THR A 444 -0.75 19.55 -15.60
CA THR A 444 0.25 19.79 -16.65
C THR A 444 -0.31 20.79 -17.64
N TYR A 445 0.53 21.71 -18.06
CA TYR A 445 0.23 22.68 -19.10
C TYR A 445 1.20 22.52 -20.25
N SER A 446 0.67 22.18 -21.43
CA SER A 446 1.45 22.05 -22.66
C SER A 446 1.59 23.43 -23.34
N LEU A 447 2.84 23.87 -23.44
CA LEU A 447 3.23 25.13 -24.05
C LEU A 447 3.65 24.93 -25.52
N PRO A 448 3.68 26.00 -26.35
CA PRO A 448 4.22 25.95 -27.70
C PRO A 448 5.64 25.38 -27.75
N LYS A 449 5.99 24.81 -28.90
CA LYS A 449 7.32 24.22 -29.17
C LYS A 449 7.65 23.01 -28.26
N ASN A 450 6.63 22.22 -27.87
CA ASN A 450 6.77 20.95 -27.12
C ASN A 450 7.45 21.10 -25.74
N TRP A 451 7.08 22.15 -25.03
CA TRP A 451 7.35 22.28 -23.61
C TRP A 451 6.11 21.85 -22.82
N ASP A 452 6.32 21.10 -21.76
CA ASP A 452 5.29 20.76 -20.79
C ASP A 452 5.76 21.19 -19.40
N VAL A 453 4.87 21.85 -18.65
CA VAL A 453 5.13 22.25 -17.26
C VAL A 453 4.10 21.56 -16.38
N GLY A 454 4.58 20.77 -15.44
CA GLY A 454 3.77 20.04 -14.47
C GLY A 454 3.95 20.61 -13.07
N ALA A 455 2.87 20.58 -12.29
CA ALA A 455 2.91 20.87 -10.87
C ALA A 455 2.05 19.86 -10.11
N LYS A 456 2.53 19.47 -8.92
CA LYS A 456 1.78 18.63 -7.99
C LYS A 456 1.88 19.25 -6.61
N PHE A 457 0.73 19.60 -6.04
CA PHE A 457 0.61 20.12 -4.68
C PHE A 457 -0.21 19.16 -3.84
N ARG A 458 0.24 18.86 -2.64
CA ARG A 458 -0.49 18.02 -1.70
C ARG A 458 -0.42 18.56 -0.28
N VAL A 459 -1.52 18.38 0.44
CA VAL A 459 -1.64 18.61 1.87
C VAL A 459 -2.17 17.34 2.51
N VAL A 460 -1.48 16.85 3.51
CA VAL A 460 -1.87 15.67 4.29
C VAL A 460 -2.01 16.09 5.74
N GLY A 461 -3.17 15.85 6.33
CA GLY A 461 -3.44 16.14 7.74
C GLY A 461 -2.53 15.31 8.65
N GLY A 462 -2.33 15.77 9.89
CA GLY A 462 -1.47 15.09 10.83
C GLY A 462 -1.97 13.70 11.22
N ALA A 463 -1.11 12.70 11.09
CA ALA A 463 -1.37 11.35 11.58
C ALA A 463 -1.51 11.34 13.11
N PRO A 464 -2.36 10.45 13.67
CA PRO A 464 -2.42 10.27 15.11
C PRO A 464 -1.15 9.59 15.62
N TYR A 465 -0.76 9.90 16.87
CA TYR A 465 0.32 9.21 17.55
C TYR A 465 0.06 9.11 19.05
N THR A 466 0.74 8.15 19.69
CA THR A 466 0.74 7.94 21.13
C THR A 466 1.88 8.73 21.74
N PRO A 467 1.66 9.66 22.69
CA PRO A 467 2.74 10.37 23.36
C PRO A 467 3.59 9.44 24.20
N TYR A 468 4.82 9.88 24.49
CA TYR A 468 5.68 9.17 25.44
C TYR A 468 5.30 9.50 26.88
N ASP A 469 5.38 8.51 27.76
CA ASP A 469 5.42 8.69 29.21
C ASP A 469 6.85 9.06 29.63
N VAL A 470 7.14 10.36 29.55
CA VAL A 470 8.48 10.89 29.81
C VAL A 470 8.88 10.70 31.26
N GLU A 471 7.92 10.79 32.20
CA GLU A 471 8.17 10.60 33.61
C GLU A 471 8.62 9.15 33.89
N LYS A 472 7.81 8.17 33.49
CA LYS A 472 8.16 6.74 33.61
C LYS A 472 9.47 6.43 32.90
N SER A 473 9.68 6.97 31.70
CA SER A 473 10.89 6.76 30.91
C SER A 473 12.13 7.34 31.57
N SER A 474 11.99 8.34 32.43
CA SER A 474 13.15 8.95 33.13
C SER A 474 13.77 8.06 34.18
N TYR A 475 13.04 7.13 34.80
CA TYR A 475 13.59 6.21 35.78
C TYR A 475 14.67 5.34 35.16
N VAL A 476 15.85 5.23 35.86
CA VAL A 476 17.01 4.48 35.35
C VAL A 476 16.67 3.03 35.08
N GLU A 477 16.03 2.34 36.03
CA GLU A 477 15.64 0.95 35.88
C GLU A 477 14.60 0.76 34.74
N ALA A 478 13.65 1.68 34.63
CA ALA A 478 12.64 1.61 33.57
C ALA A 478 13.26 1.80 32.19
N TRP A 479 14.11 2.83 32.03
CA TRP A 479 14.79 3.08 30.77
C TRP A 479 15.66 1.89 30.36
N ASP A 480 16.48 1.37 31.25
CA ASP A 480 17.43 0.31 30.94
C ASP A 480 16.69 -1.03 30.65
N ALA A 481 15.58 -1.31 31.36
CA ALA A 481 14.74 -2.47 31.09
C ALA A 481 14.06 -2.41 29.72
N ASN A 482 13.61 -1.22 29.29
CA ASN A 482 12.95 -1.02 28.00
C ASN A 482 13.92 -0.68 26.86
N ASN A 483 15.18 -0.43 27.18
CA ASN A 483 16.19 0.10 26.26
C ASN A 483 15.70 1.38 25.53
N GLY A 484 14.97 2.25 26.25
CA GLY A 484 14.44 3.49 25.71
C GLY A 484 13.13 3.97 26.34
N LEU A 485 12.40 4.77 25.57
CA LEU A 485 11.17 5.42 26.00
C LEU A 485 9.99 4.44 26.12
N TYR A 486 9.12 4.70 27.09
CA TYR A 486 7.80 4.11 27.19
C TYR A 486 6.77 5.01 26.51
N TYR A 487 5.82 4.40 25.80
CA TYR A 487 4.63 5.09 25.34
C TYR A 487 3.58 5.19 26.46
N ASP A 488 2.88 6.31 26.52
CA ASP A 488 1.69 6.44 27.37
C ASP A 488 0.48 5.77 26.72
N TYR A 489 0.31 4.49 26.96
CA TYR A 489 -0.78 3.71 26.39
C TYR A 489 -2.18 4.13 26.93
N SER A 490 -2.25 4.91 28.00
CA SER A 490 -3.54 5.49 28.45
C SER A 490 -4.04 6.56 27.47
N ARG A 491 -3.12 7.18 26.72
CA ARG A 491 -3.35 8.20 25.70
C ARG A 491 -3.07 7.68 24.30
N PHE A 492 -3.38 6.43 24.03
CA PHE A 492 -3.07 5.78 22.75
C PHE A 492 -3.70 6.54 21.57
N ASN A 493 -2.88 6.95 20.58
CA ASN A 493 -3.27 7.73 19.40
C ASN A 493 -4.08 9.01 19.69
N SER A 494 -3.93 9.61 20.89
CA SER A 494 -4.67 10.80 21.31
C SER A 494 -4.16 12.10 20.68
N GLU A 495 -2.86 12.15 20.39
CA GLU A 495 -2.19 13.33 19.83
C GLU A 495 -2.12 13.27 18.30
N ARG A 496 -1.84 14.41 17.66
CA ARG A 496 -1.70 14.49 16.20
C ARG A 496 -0.47 15.26 15.79
N LEU A 497 0.20 14.74 14.78
CA LEU A 497 1.28 15.44 14.10
C LEU A 497 0.77 16.67 13.36
N LYS A 498 1.66 17.58 13.01
CA LYS A 498 1.33 18.74 12.17
C LYS A 498 1.02 18.28 10.74
N PRO A 499 0.15 19.00 10.01
CA PRO A 499 -0.08 18.72 8.60
C PRO A 499 1.21 18.86 7.78
N PHE A 500 1.33 18.00 6.78
CA PHE A 500 2.43 18.03 5.81
C PHE A 500 1.96 18.66 4.50
N THR A 501 2.79 19.55 3.93
CA THR A 501 2.55 20.17 2.61
C THR A 501 3.74 19.92 1.71
N GLN A 502 3.49 19.68 0.42
CA GLN A 502 4.55 19.50 -0.57
C GLN A 502 4.11 20.06 -1.93
N LEU A 503 5.02 20.79 -2.57
CA LEU A 503 4.89 21.24 -3.94
C LEU A 503 6.04 20.66 -4.78
N ASP A 504 5.69 19.94 -5.84
CA ASP A 504 6.61 19.41 -6.84
C ASP A 504 6.39 20.13 -8.15
N ILE A 505 7.45 20.46 -8.86
CA ILE A 505 7.41 21.11 -10.18
C ILE A 505 8.28 20.32 -11.15
N ARG A 506 7.74 20.10 -12.35
CA ARG A 506 8.42 19.39 -13.42
C ARG A 506 8.32 20.19 -14.71
N ILE A 507 9.42 20.28 -15.45
CA ILE A 507 9.49 20.89 -16.78
C ILE A 507 10.07 19.85 -17.72
N ASP A 508 9.34 19.60 -18.80
CA ASP A 508 9.76 18.67 -19.86
C ASP A 508 9.93 19.43 -21.16
N LYS A 509 10.92 19.04 -21.95
CA LYS A 509 11.14 19.50 -23.30
C LYS A 509 11.32 18.32 -24.24
N THR A 510 10.53 18.26 -25.31
CA THR A 510 10.62 17.23 -26.34
C THR A 510 11.13 17.79 -27.66
N PHE A 511 12.09 17.10 -28.28
CA PHE A 511 12.64 17.37 -29.59
C PHE A 511 12.32 16.19 -30.51
N TYR A 512 11.75 16.49 -31.67
CA TYR A 512 11.44 15.48 -32.70
C TYR A 512 12.41 15.57 -33.85
N PHE A 513 13.09 14.49 -34.13
CA PHE A 513 13.94 14.30 -35.28
C PHE A 513 13.33 13.25 -36.23
N LYS A 514 13.91 13.06 -37.40
CA LYS A 514 13.35 12.14 -38.42
C LYS A 514 13.11 10.71 -37.90
N LYS A 515 13.98 10.19 -37.02
CA LYS A 515 13.94 8.81 -36.52
C LYS A 515 14.02 8.72 -34.99
N ILE A 516 14.23 9.82 -34.31
CA ILE A 516 14.52 9.84 -32.88
C ILE A 516 13.68 10.92 -32.24
N MET A 517 13.07 10.60 -31.10
CA MET A 517 12.52 11.57 -30.16
C MET A 517 13.50 11.70 -28.99
N LEU A 518 13.90 12.92 -28.67
CA LEU A 518 14.71 13.24 -27.49
C LEU A 518 13.85 14.05 -26.52
N GLY A 519 13.69 13.54 -25.32
CA GLY A 519 13.07 14.24 -24.19
C GLY A 519 14.14 14.64 -23.17
N ALA A 520 14.01 15.81 -22.57
CA ALA A 520 14.78 16.23 -21.41
C ALA A 520 13.83 16.77 -20.35
N TYR A 521 14.12 16.51 -19.07
CA TYR A 521 13.30 17.02 -17.98
C TYR A 521 14.13 17.50 -16.81
N ILE A 522 13.53 18.43 -16.08
CA ILE A 522 13.93 18.85 -14.74
C ILE A 522 12.73 18.62 -13.84
N ASP A 523 12.90 17.89 -12.74
CA ASP A 523 11.89 17.60 -11.73
C ASP A 523 12.44 18.00 -10.37
N ILE A 524 11.72 18.88 -9.67
CA ILE A 524 12.11 19.38 -8.36
C ILE A 524 10.98 18.99 -7.39
N GLN A 525 11.23 17.96 -6.59
CA GLN A 525 10.29 17.57 -5.55
C GLN A 525 10.53 18.41 -4.30
N ASN A 526 9.41 18.74 -3.62
CA ASN A 526 9.42 19.56 -2.42
C ASN A 526 10.15 20.90 -2.60
N ILE A 527 9.82 21.64 -3.67
CA ILE A 527 10.49 22.93 -4.02
C ILE A 527 10.37 23.97 -2.89
N LEU A 528 9.35 23.88 -2.04
CA LEU A 528 9.16 24.73 -0.87
C LEU A 528 10.08 24.34 0.30
N ASN A 529 10.84 23.24 0.17
CA ASN A 529 11.64 22.63 1.23
C ASN A 529 10.87 22.47 2.55
N SER A 530 9.59 22.10 2.43
CA SER A 530 8.70 21.90 3.57
C SER A 530 9.23 20.80 4.46
N LYS A 531 9.21 21.04 5.77
CA LYS A 531 9.63 20.09 6.79
C LYS A 531 8.39 19.48 7.44
N TYR A 532 8.35 18.16 7.54
CA TYR A 532 7.37 17.43 8.31
C TYR A 532 7.92 17.18 9.71
N LYS A 533 7.20 17.66 10.73
CA LYS A 533 7.58 17.41 12.11
C LYS A 533 6.94 16.11 12.60
N GLU A 534 7.79 15.14 12.89
CA GLU A 534 7.42 13.92 13.59
C GLU A 534 7.34 14.15 15.10
N GLN A 535 6.92 13.13 15.86
CA GLN A 535 6.98 13.18 17.32
C GLN A 535 8.43 13.36 17.80
N ASP A 536 8.66 14.33 18.71
CA ASP A 536 9.96 14.50 19.33
C ASP A 536 10.31 13.23 20.12
N VAL A 537 11.56 12.82 20.04
CA VAL A 537 12.10 11.67 20.77
C VAL A 537 13.01 12.17 21.87
N TYR A 538 13.00 11.51 23.01
CA TYR A 538 13.89 11.85 24.11
C TYR A 538 15.05 10.85 24.17
N ILE A 539 16.25 11.35 24.41
CA ILE A 539 17.45 10.54 24.68
C ILE A 539 17.97 10.83 26.07
N LYS A 540 18.60 9.82 26.70
CA LYS A 540 19.31 10.01 27.95
C LYS A 540 20.64 10.70 27.68
N THR A 541 20.96 11.71 28.48
CA THR A 541 22.29 12.39 28.43
C THR A 541 23.39 11.58 29.09
N GLY A 542 23.03 10.50 29.81
CA GLY A 542 23.92 9.71 30.63
C GLY A 542 24.07 10.23 32.08
N LYS A 543 23.53 11.44 32.35
CA LYS A 543 23.56 12.03 33.70
C LYS A 543 22.35 11.56 34.51
N ILE A 544 22.54 11.18 35.76
CA ILE A 544 21.50 10.92 36.75
C ILE A 544 21.27 12.24 37.52
N ILE A 545 20.00 12.73 37.50
CA ILE A 545 19.67 14.03 38.10
C ILE A 545 19.57 13.99 39.63
N ASN A 546 19.37 12.82 40.20
CA ASN A 546 19.20 12.58 41.63
C ASN A 546 20.03 11.35 42.12
N PRO A 547 21.39 11.38 42.00
CA PRO A 547 22.23 10.22 42.25
C PRO A 547 22.21 9.76 43.72
N GLU A 548 21.83 10.65 44.64
CA GLU A 548 21.73 10.34 46.08
C GLU A 548 20.42 9.62 46.46
N ALA A 549 19.45 9.54 45.53
CA ALA A 549 18.19 8.84 45.74
C ALA A 549 18.39 7.31 45.71
N PRO A 550 17.51 6.53 46.34
CA PRO A 550 17.49 5.07 46.15
C PRO A 550 17.46 4.69 44.67
N ILE A 551 18.09 3.59 44.28
CA ILE A 551 18.27 3.15 42.87
C ILE A 551 16.93 3.17 42.10
N TYR A 552 15.86 2.68 42.73
CA TYR A 552 14.52 2.63 42.10
C TYR A 552 13.84 4.02 41.91
N GLU A 553 14.41 5.08 42.52
CA GLU A 553 13.96 6.47 42.35
C GLU A 553 14.92 7.29 41.49
N GLN A 554 16.09 6.76 41.15
CA GLN A 554 17.06 7.47 40.32
C GLN A 554 16.49 7.71 38.93
N ARG A 555 16.77 8.90 38.37
CA ARG A 555 16.30 9.35 37.08
C ARG A 555 17.40 9.83 36.17
N TYR A 556 17.36 9.41 34.92
CA TYR A 556 18.20 10.00 33.87
C TYR A 556 17.70 11.41 33.51
N GLU A 557 18.65 12.30 33.22
CA GLU A 557 18.35 13.53 32.51
C GLU A 557 17.98 13.18 31.05
N LEU A 558 16.75 13.48 30.66
CA LEU A 558 16.24 13.25 29.30
C LEU A 558 16.24 14.56 28.53
N ARG A 559 16.68 14.51 27.27
CA ARG A 559 16.69 15.65 26.36
C ARG A 559 15.90 15.33 25.07
N PRO A 560 14.99 16.21 24.62
CA PRO A 560 14.26 16.00 23.38
C PRO A 560 15.18 16.20 22.16
N ILE A 561 14.99 15.35 21.14
CA ILE A 561 15.51 15.52 19.80
C ILE A 561 14.34 15.83 18.89
N GLU A 562 14.40 17.00 18.23
CA GLU A 562 13.41 17.36 17.23
C GLU A 562 13.61 16.54 15.95
N ARG A 563 12.55 15.86 15.52
CA ARG A 563 12.54 15.07 14.30
C ARG A 563 11.85 15.83 13.17
N LEU A 564 12.64 16.46 12.33
CA LEU A 564 12.18 17.11 11.09
C LEU A 564 12.62 16.28 9.90
N THR A 565 11.67 15.83 9.08
CA THR A 565 11.92 15.10 7.84
C THR A 565 11.43 15.92 6.64
N GLY A 566 11.93 15.61 5.47
CA GLY A 566 11.64 16.32 4.24
C GLY A 566 12.84 17.13 3.75
N THR A 567 13.14 16.98 2.47
CA THR A 567 14.22 17.70 1.79
C THR A 567 13.81 18.02 0.37
N LEU A 568 14.44 19.02 -0.21
CA LEU A 568 14.33 19.34 -1.62
C LEU A 568 15.10 18.29 -2.41
N LEU A 569 14.45 17.65 -3.40
CA LEU A 569 15.05 16.62 -4.26
C LEU A 569 15.00 17.07 -5.72
N PRO A 570 16.08 17.64 -6.25
CA PRO A 570 16.19 17.94 -7.68
C PRO A 570 16.54 16.67 -8.46
N SER A 571 15.92 16.50 -9.61
CA SER A 571 16.21 15.42 -10.54
C SER A 571 16.21 15.96 -11.97
N ILE A 572 17.18 15.53 -12.75
CA ILE A 572 17.25 15.80 -14.20
C ILE A 572 17.32 14.48 -14.93
N GLY A 573 16.85 14.47 -16.16
CA GLY A 573 16.99 13.26 -16.98
C GLY A 573 16.77 13.51 -18.45
N VAL A 574 17.19 12.52 -19.21
CA VAL A 574 17.09 12.48 -20.66
C VAL A 574 16.43 11.17 -21.08
N MET A 575 15.59 11.26 -22.09
CA MET A 575 14.89 10.15 -22.69
C MET A 575 15.14 10.14 -24.19
N ILE A 576 15.48 8.99 -24.73
CA ILE A 576 15.65 8.76 -26.16
C ILE A 576 14.67 7.67 -26.60
N GLU A 577 13.93 7.92 -27.65
CA GLU A 577 13.03 6.93 -28.25
C GLU A 577 13.27 6.84 -29.77
N LEU A 578 13.41 5.58 -30.28
CA LEU A 578 13.65 5.20 -31.66
C LEU A 578 12.40 4.61 -32.30
#